data_80195bc6c613b0094dba616a24bd52a5
#
_entry.id   80195bc6c613b0094dba616a24bd52a5
#
_cell.length_a   1.000
_cell.length_b   1.000
_cell.length_c   1.000
_cell.angle_alpha   90.00
_cell.angle_beta   90.00
_cell.angle_gamma   90.00
#
_symmetry.space_group_name_H-M   'P 1'
#
loop_
_entity.id
_entity.type
_entity.pdbx_description
1 polymer ?
#
loop_
_entity_poly.entity_id
_entity_poly.type
_entity_poly.pdbx_seq_one_letter_code
_entity_poly.pdbx_strand_id
1 'polypeptide(L)'
;MNTDEKEKGMTGITELSTKRIDAKFRILSKKNACALICYLVAGYPNIRMSEELVDVLVKAGADIIEIGIPFSDPIADGPTIQGAYNDALKNKVNPTKCLALVARLRKKYPDLPIILMTYSNIVIREGGVKRFVQRSKESGVDGFILPDMNIDEAHLYIKVASEAGLATVFLASPNTKKIRLKSIISKSSGFLYLITVFGVTGAQKSFQNLTAHSIRRVKRLSGSKIPVVVGFGISKPEHVRYMINAGADGVIIASAILDIIKSNLKSPTLGLKIKSFVEGMKTACQSKNL
;
A
#
# COMPACT_ATOMS: atom_id res chain seq x y z
N MET A 1 14.33 -20.67 -33.36
CA MET A 1 13.16 -19.98 -32.74
C MET A 1 13.68 -18.80 -31.98
N ASN A 2 13.36 -17.62 -32.48
CA ASN A 2 13.99 -16.35 -32.14
C ASN A 2 13.66 -15.88 -30.72
N THR A 3 14.67 -15.50 -29.96
CA THR A 3 14.56 -14.92 -28.61
C THR A 3 13.80 -13.60 -28.59
N ASP A 4 13.66 -12.91 -29.71
CA ASP A 4 12.99 -11.61 -29.84
C ASP A 4 11.45 -11.68 -29.81
N GLU A 5 10.85 -12.83 -30.14
CA GLU A 5 9.39 -12.99 -30.05
C GLU A 5 8.88 -13.22 -28.63
N LYS A 6 9.74 -13.71 -27.71
CA LYS A 6 9.37 -13.87 -26.30
C LYS A 6 9.37 -12.56 -25.51
N GLU A 7 10.17 -11.57 -25.90
CA GLU A 7 10.18 -10.26 -25.23
C GLU A 7 9.01 -9.37 -25.64
N LYS A 8 8.52 -9.48 -26.88
CA LYS A 8 7.34 -8.69 -27.34
C LYS A 8 6.02 -9.13 -26.69
N GLY A 9 5.90 -10.37 -26.24
CA GLY A 9 4.70 -10.86 -25.54
C GLY A 9 4.54 -10.36 -24.12
N MET A 10 5.61 -9.88 -23.47
CA MET A 10 5.58 -9.43 -22.08
C MET A 10 5.32 -7.92 -21.90
N THR A 11 5.53 -7.12 -22.95
CA THR A 11 5.31 -5.66 -22.88
C THR A 11 3.84 -5.26 -23.03
N GLY A 12 3.00 -6.10 -23.68
CA GLY A 12 1.57 -5.83 -23.85
C GLY A 12 0.70 -6.11 -22.63
N ILE A 13 1.20 -6.87 -21.64
CA ILE A 13 0.42 -7.26 -20.46
C ILE A 13 0.38 -6.14 -19.41
N THR A 14 1.32 -5.22 -19.45
CA THR A 14 1.45 -4.12 -18.47
C THR A 14 0.52 -2.93 -18.76
N GLU A 15 -0.03 -2.81 -19.95
CA GLU A 15 -0.85 -1.64 -20.35
C GLU A 15 -2.33 -1.71 -19.91
N LEU A 16 -2.84 -2.86 -19.48
CA LEU A 16 -4.27 -3.05 -19.17
C LEU A 16 -4.62 -2.92 -17.70
N SER A 17 -3.64 -2.90 -16.79
CA SER A 17 -3.88 -2.96 -15.35
C SER A 17 -3.57 -1.64 -14.65
N THR A 18 -4.43 -1.23 -13.71
CA THR A 18 -4.14 -0.21 -12.69
C THR A 18 -4.53 1.24 -13.01
N LYS A 19 -5.53 1.45 -13.86
CA LYS A 19 -5.89 2.80 -14.36
C LYS A 19 -5.96 3.89 -13.27
N ARG A 20 -6.54 3.61 -12.06
CA ARG A 20 -6.68 4.64 -11.01
C ARG A 20 -5.36 4.90 -10.27
N ILE A 21 -4.60 3.85 -9.97
CA ILE A 21 -3.30 3.98 -9.30
C ILE A 21 -2.34 4.74 -10.22
N ASP A 22 -2.23 4.33 -11.49
CA ASP A 22 -1.33 4.95 -12.47
C ASP A 22 -1.73 6.39 -12.77
N ALA A 23 -3.04 6.65 -12.89
CA ALA A 23 -3.56 8.01 -13.08
C ALA A 23 -3.21 8.91 -11.89
N LYS A 24 -3.33 8.40 -10.66
CA LYS A 24 -2.98 9.13 -9.44
C LYS A 24 -1.49 9.49 -9.43
N PHE A 25 -0.60 8.52 -9.66
CA PHE A 25 0.85 8.80 -9.70
C PHE A 25 1.22 9.77 -10.82
N ARG A 26 0.60 9.67 -12.01
CA ARG A 26 0.82 10.63 -13.11
C ARG A 26 0.39 12.06 -12.73
N ILE A 27 -0.76 12.21 -12.07
CA ILE A 27 -1.24 13.53 -11.63
C ILE A 27 -0.27 14.12 -10.59
N LEU A 28 0.16 13.31 -9.63
CA LEU A 28 1.07 13.76 -8.57
C LEU A 28 2.45 14.12 -9.15
N SER A 29 2.98 13.31 -10.06
CA SER A 29 4.26 13.57 -10.73
C SER A 29 4.24 14.90 -11.50
N LYS A 30 3.15 15.21 -12.22
CA LYS A 30 2.98 16.51 -12.91
C LYS A 30 2.96 17.70 -11.95
N LYS A 31 2.57 17.48 -10.68
CA LYS A 31 2.54 18.50 -9.62
C LYS A 31 3.81 18.52 -8.78
N ASN A 32 4.85 17.75 -9.13
CA ASN A 32 6.02 17.53 -8.30
C ASN A 32 5.69 17.10 -6.86
N ALA A 33 4.59 16.37 -6.68
CA ALA A 33 4.11 15.88 -5.40
C ALA A 33 4.27 14.36 -5.30
N CYS A 34 4.27 13.84 -4.08
CA CYS A 34 4.33 12.42 -3.77
C CYS A 34 2.98 11.90 -3.28
N ALA A 35 2.74 10.61 -3.49
CA ALA A 35 1.52 9.97 -2.99
C ALA A 35 1.55 9.81 -1.48
N LEU A 36 0.46 10.19 -0.81
CA LEU A 36 0.18 9.84 0.57
C LEU A 36 -0.79 8.66 0.59
N ILE A 37 -0.33 7.50 1.02
CA ILE A 37 -1.13 6.28 1.17
C ILE A 37 -1.43 6.09 2.64
N CYS A 38 -2.71 6.01 2.99
CA CYS A 38 -3.16 5.81 4.36
C CYS A 38 -3.72 4.40 4.53
N TYR A 39 -3.19 3.67 5.50
CA TYR A 39 -3.60 2.32 5.84
C TYR A 39 -4.64 2.31 6.96
N LEU A 40 -5.65 1.45 6.83
CA LEU A 40 -6.61 1.11 7.87
C LEU A 40 -6.86 -0.39 7.90
N VAL A 41 -7.20 -0.93 9.06
CA VAL A 41 -7.73 -2.29 9.20
C VAL A 41 -9.24 -2.26 9.03
N ALA A 42 -9.76 -3.05 8.09
CA ALA A 42 -11.21 -3.18 7.92
C ALA A 42 -11.87 -3.73 9.19
N GLY A 43 -12.83 -3.00 9.71
CA GLY A 43 -13.55 -3.36 10.93
C GLY A 43 -12.86 -3.00 12.24
N TYR A 44 -11.81 -2.22 12.21
CA TYR A 44 -11.20 -1.64 13.41
C TYR A 44 -11.54 -0.14 13.52
N PRO A 45 -12.13 0.31 14.62
CA PRO A 45 -12.67 -0.46 15.75
C PRO A 45 -13.97 -1.24 15.42
N ASN A 46 -14.67 -0.89 14.34
CA ASN A 46 -15.81 -1.59 13.75
C ASN A 46 -16.00 -1.17 12.28
N ILE A 47 -16.82 -1.88 11.52
CA ILE A 47 -17.01 -1.65 10.07
C ILE A 47 -17.55 -0.25 9.76
N ARG A 48 -18.51 0.25 10.54
CA ARG A 48 -19.08 1.59 10.33
C ARG A 48 -18.01 2.66 10.54
N MET A 49 -17.27 2.55 11.62
CA MET A 49 -16.20 3.51 11.94
C MET A 49 -15.06 3.44 10.93
N SER A 50 -14.74 2.25 10.39
CA SER A 50 -13.76 2.15 9.31
C SER A 50 -14.18 2.97 8.08
N GLU A 51 -15.45 2.98 7.72
CA GLU A 51 -15.96 3.78 6.60
C GLU A 51 -15.88 5.29 6.91
N GLU A 52 -16.30 5.69 8.10
CA GLU A 52 -16.20 7.09 8.56
C GLU A 52 -14.74 7.58 8.63
N LEU A 53 -13.81 6.72 9.05
CA LEU A 53 -12.39 7.04 9.10
C LEU A 53 -11.78 7.18 7.71
N VAL A 54 -12.17 6.35 6.73
CA VAL A 54 -11.76 6.57 5.34
C VAL A 54 -12.22 7.93 4.82
N ASP A 55 -13.44 8.36 5.16
CA ASP A 55 -13.92 9.71 4.82
C ASP A 55 -13.01 10.81 5.37
N VAL A 56 -12.59 10.66 6.62
CA VAL A 56 -11.66 11.62 7.26
C VAL A 56 -10.32 11.63 6.55
N LEU A 57 -9.75 10.45 6.24
CA LEU A 57 -8.46 10.33 5.55
C LEU A 57 -8.49 10.97 4.16
N VAL A 58 -9.54 10.70 3.37
CA VAL A 58 -9.70 11.26 2.02
C VAL A 58 -9.84 12.77 2.07
N LYS A 59 -10.68 13.30 2.98
CA LYS A 59 -10.85 14.75 3.17
C LYS A 59 -9.58 15.44 3.66
N ALA A 60 -8.73 14.73 4.40
CA ALA A 60 -7.43 15.21 4.87
C ALA A 60 -6.32 15.12 3.82
N GLY A 61 -6.61 14.56 2.62
CA GLY A 61 -5.69 14.55 1.48
C GLY A 61 -4.98 13.22 1.22
N ALA A 62 -5.46 12.10 1.75
CA ALA A 62 -4.98 10.79 1.33
C ALA A 62 -5.20 10.60 -0.18
N ASP A 63 -4.17 10.20 -0.91
CA ASP A 63 -4.24 9.97 -2.36
C ASP A 63 -4.69 8.56 -2.71
N ILE A 64 -4.35 7.59 -1.86
CA ILE A 64 -4.65 6.17 -2.00
C ILE A 64 -5.03 5.65 -0.61
N ILE A 65 -6.01 4.76 -0.55
CA ILE A 65 -6.37 4.06 0.68
C ILE A 65 -5.93 2.60 0.57
N GLU A 66 -5.23 2.15 1.59
CA GLU A 66 -4.86 0.76 1.77
C GLU A 66 -5.70 0.16 2.90
N ILE A 67 -6.40 -0.94 2.62
CA ILE A 67 -7.30 -1.60 3.56
C ILE A 67 -6.77 -2.99 3.87
N GLY A 68 -6.38 -3.21 5.13
CA GLY A 68 -5.99 -4.51 5.65
C GLY A 68 -7.20 -5.41 5.91
N ILE A 69 -7.23 -6.60 5.33
CA ILE A 69 -8.17 -7.65 5.70
C ILE A 69 -7.64 -8.35 6.96
N PRO A 70 -8.40 -8.38 8.07
CA PRO A 70 -7.92 -8.98 9.31
C PRO A 70 -7.53 -10.45 9.15
N PHE A 71 -6.39 -10.80 9.72
CA PHE A 71 -5.84 -12.15 9.72
C PHE A 71 -5.30 -12.52 11.10
N SER A 72 -5.40 -13.81 11.48
CA SER A 72 -4.97 -14.30 12.81
C SER A 72 -3.45 -14.37 12.98
N ASP A 73 -2.72 -14.58 11.86
CA ASP A 73 -1.28 -14.88 11.88
C ASP A 73 -0.49 -13.92 10.98
N PRO A 74 -0.55 -12.60 11.23
CA PRO A 74 0.00 -11.57 10.35
C PRO A 74 1.52 -11.42 10.54
N ILE A 75 2.29 -12.34 9.99
CA ILE A 75 3.74 -12.48 10.19
C ILE A 75 4.58 -11.29 9.71
N ALA A 76 4.04 -10.47 8.82
CA ALA A 76 4.72 -9.28 8.29
C ALA A 76 4.41 -8.00 9.07
N ASP A 77 3.47 -8.05 10.01
CA ASP A 77 2.93 -6.87 10.69
C ASP A 77 3.48 -6.69 12.10
N GLY A 78 3.65 -5.43 12.49
CA GLY A 78 4.02 -5.06 13.85
C GLY A 78 2.85 -5.13 14.85
N PRO A 79 3.14 -5.01 16.17
CA PRO A 79 2.16 -5.25 17.24
C PRO A 79 0.93 -4.34 17.17
N THR A 80 1.04 -3.11 16.68
CA THR A 80 -0.10 -2.18 16.51
C THR A 80 -1.10 -2.72 15.50
N ILE A 81 -0.62 -3.19 14.33
CA ILE A 81 -1.47 -3.74 13.27
C ILE A 81 -2.05 -5.09 13.71
N GLN A 82 -1.24 -5.95 14.33
CA GLN A 82 -1.70 -7.23 14.90
C GLN A 82 -2.83 -7.02 15.91
N GLY A 83 -2.69 -6.02 16.80
CA GLY A 83 -3.73 -5.66 17.77
C GLY A 83 -5.03 -5.24 17.10
N ALA A 84 -4.95 -4.40 16.06
CA ALA A 84 -6.11 -3.98 15.30
C ALA A 84 -6.79 -5.14 14.54
N TYR A 85 -6.00 -6.08 13.99
CA TYR A 85 -6.54 -7.31 13.38
C TYR A 85 -7.29 -8.17 14.40
N ASN A 86 -6.68 -8.39 15.58
CA ASN A 86 -7.33 -9.18 16.63
C ASN A 86 -8.66 -8.57 17.05
N ASP A 87 -8.76 -7.26 17.20
CA ASP A 87 -10.01 -6.60 17.60
C ASP A 87 -11.05 -6.67 16.46
N ALA A 88 -10.64 -6.51 15.20
CA ALA A 88 -11.54 -6.68 14.06
C ALA A 88 -12.06 -8.14 13.95
N LEU A 89 -11.21 -9.15 14.20
CA LEU A 89 -11.61 -10.56 14.21
C LEU A 89 -12.59 -10.86 15.35
N LYS A 90 -12.41 -10.30 16.56
CA LYS A 90 -13.39 -10.39 17.65
C LYS A 90 -14.76 -9.84 17.23
N ASN A 91 -14.78 -8.80 16.40
CA ASN A 91 -15.99 -8.22 15.81
C ASN A 91 -16.53 -9.04 14.60
N LYS A 92 -16.02 -10.27 14.42
CA LYS A 92 -16.42 -11.20 13.33
C LYS A 92 -16.30 -10.57 11.94
N VAL A 93 -15.27 -9.75 11.74
CA VAL A 93 -14.92 -9.22 10.42
C VAL A 93 -14.26 -10.32 9.61
N ASN A 94 -14.65 -10.43 8.35
CA ASN A 94 -14.18 -11.44 7.41
C ASN A 94 -14.00 -10.81 6.01
N PRO A 95 -13.38 -11.50 5.05
CA PRO A 95 -13.11 -10.95 3.72
C PRO A 95 -14.37 -10.44 3.01
N THR A 96 -15.51 -11.11 3.18
CA THR A 96 -16.79 -10.67 2.57
C THR A 96 -17.23 -9.30 3.10
N LYS A 97 -17.13 -9.07 4.41
CA LYS A 97 -17.44 -7.75 5.01
C LYS A 97 -16.43 -6.68 4.56
N CYS A 98 -15.17 -7.04 4.37
CA CYS A 98 -14.15 -6.11 3.86
C CYS A 98 -14.46 -5.71 2.41
N LEU A 99 -14.79 -6.66 1.54
CA LEU A 99 -15.18 -6.38 0.17
C LEU A 99 -16.47 -5.54 0.10
N ALA A 100 -17.44 -5.79 0.95
CA ALA A 100 -18.65 -4.97 1.05
C ALA A 100 -18.33 -3.52 1.49
N LEU A 101 -17.37 -3.32 2.39
CA LEU A 101 -16.87 -1.99 2.75
C LEU A 101 -16.25 -1.31 1.52
N VAL A 102 -15.38 -1.99 0.79
CA VAL A 102 -14.76 -1.45 -0.43
C VAL A 102 -15.82 -1.05 -1.45
N ALA A 103 -16.85 -1.87 -1.65
CA ALA A 103 -17.93 -1.58 -2.60
C ALA A 103 -18.71 -0.29 -2.23
N ARG A 104 -18.95 -0.04 -0.94
CA ARG A 104 -19.56 1.22 -0.49
C ARG A 104 -18.62 2.42 -0.71
N LEU A 105 -17.35 2.26 -0.36
CA LEU A 105 -16.33 3.30 -0.59
C LEU A 105 -16.19 3.61 -2.08
N ARG A 106 -16.22 2.61 -2.96
CA ARG A 106 -16.15 2.80 -4.40
C ARG A 106 -17.32 3.60 -4.95
N LYS A 107 -18.53 3.36 -4.46
CA LYS A 107 -19.71 4.17 -4.83
C LYS A 107 -19.53 5.63 -4.42
N LYS A 108 -18.96 5.88 -3.25
CA LYS A 108 -18.75 7.22 -2.70
C LYS A 108 -17.57 7.96 -3.34
N TYR A 109 -16.52 7.21 -3.68
CA TYR A 109 -15.26 7.72 -4.23
C TYR A 109 -14.88 6.98 -5.51
N PRO A 110 -15.50 7.29 -6.67
CA PRO A 110 -15.29 6.55 -7.92
C PRO A 110 -13.83 6.51 -8.39
N ASP A 111 -13.08 7.59 -8.16
CA ASP A 111 -11.71 7.77 -8.67
C ASP A 111 -10.61 7.52 -7.61
N LEU A 112 -10.99 7.23 -6.36
CA LEU A 112 -10.02 6.96 -5.30
C LEU A 112 -9.38 5.58 -5.51
N PRO A 113 -8.06 5.46 -5.63
CA PRO A 113 -7.41 4.15 -5.63
C PRO A 113 -7.58 3.46 -4.28
N ILE A 114 -8.02 2.21 -4.28
CA ILE A 114 -8.21 1.38 -3.09
C ILE A 114 -7.43 0.09 -3.28
N ILE A 115 -6.49 -0.17 -2.37
CA ILE A 115 -5.64 -1.36 -2.37
C ILE A 115 -6.03 -2.24 -1.19
N LEU A 116 -6.11 -3.55 -1.39
CA LEU A 116 -6.26 -4.52 -0.29
C LEU A 116 -4.91 -5.09 0.10
N MET A 117 -4.58 -5.02 1.38
CA MET A 117 -3.51 -5.79 1.99
C MET A 117 -4.10 -7.03 2.65
N THR A 118 -3.58 -8.20 2.32
CA THR A 118 -4.00 -9.48 2.90
C THR A 118 -2.89 -10.52 2.77
N TYR A 119 -3.15 -11.71 3.29
CA TYR A 119 -2.20 -12.82 3.29
C TYR A 119 -2.65 -13.95 2.34
N SER A 120 -1.71 -14.70 1.79
CA SER A 120 -1.98 -15.77 0.82
C SER A 120 -2.98 -16.81 1.33
N ASN A 121 -2.93 -17.14 2.62
CA ASN A 121 -3.88 -18.05 3.25
C ASN A 121 -5.34 -17.57 3.15
N ILE A 122 -5.59 -16.27 3.26
CA ILE A 122 -6.93 -15.70 3.05
C ILE A 122 -7.38 -15.92 1.61
N VAL A 123 -6.50 -15.63 0.65
CA VAL A 123 -6.78 -15.81 -0.79
C VAL A 123 -7.14 -17.28 -1.11
N ILE A 124 -6.40 -18.23 -0.54
CA ILE A 124 -6.65 -19.66 -0.71
C ILE A 124 -8.01 -20.05 -0.11
N ARG A 125 -8.30 -19.63 1.11
CA ARG A 125 -9.57 -19.94 1.81
C ARG A 125 -10.80 -19.34 1.14
N GLU A 126 -10.66 -18.21 0.46
CA GLU A 126 -11.75 -17.56 -0.30
C GLU A 126 -12.02 -18.21 -1.66
N GLY A 127 -11.49 -19.40 -1.90
CA GLY A 127 -11.71 -20.20 -3.13
C GLY A 127 -10.60 -20.00 -4.16
N GLY A 128 -9.42 -19.60 -3.73
CA GLY A 128 -8.21 -19.44 -4.55
C GLY A 128 -8.14 -18.11 -5.29
N VAL A 129 -7.01 -17.91 -5.96
CA VAL A 129 -6.64 -16.65 -6.60
C VAL A 129 -7.72 -16.12 -7.55
N LYS A 130 -8.24 -16.97 -8.44
CA LYS A 130 -9.21 -16.54 -9.45
C LYS A 130 -10.48 -15.98 -8.83
N ARG A 131 -11.07 -16.70 -7.88
CA ARG A 131 -12.31 -16.27 -7.21
C ARG A 131 -12.10 -15.03 -6.37
N PHE A 132 -11.00 -14.99 -5.61
CA PHE A 132 -10.70 -13.83 -4.76
C PHE A 132 -10.48 -12.57 -5.59
N VAL A 133 -9.68 -12.64 -6.66
CA VAL A 133 -9.42 -11.51 -7.57
C VAL A 133 -10.71 -11.03 -8.24
N GLN A 134 -11.56 -11.95 -8.73
CA GLN A 134 -12.82 -11.60 -9.37
C GLN A 134 -13.76 -10.85 -8.42
N ARG A 135 -13.98 -11.38 -7.21
CA ARG A 135 -14.81 -10.72 -6.17
C ARG A 135 -14.25 -9.36 -5.76
N SER A 136 -12.94 -9.23 -5.67
CA SER A 136 -12.29 -7.97 -5.35
C SER A 136 -12.48 -6.93 -6.45
N LYS A 137 -12.36 -7.33 -7.73
CA LYS A 137 -12.63 -6.47 -8.87
C LYS A 137 -14.08 -5.96 -8.85
N GLU A 138 -15.03 -6.86 -8.66
CA GLU A 138 -16.47 -6.54 -8.57
C GLU A 138 -16.77 -5.56 -7.43
N SER A 139 -16.01 -5.63 -6.33
CA SER A 139 -16.11 -4.69 -5.21
C SER A 139 -15.42 -3.36 -5.48
N GLY A 140 -14.66 -3.22 -6.57
CA GLY A 140 -13.98 -1.99 -6.94
C GLY A 140 -12.57 -1.80 -6.36
N VAL A 141 -11.89 -2.88 -6.00
CA VAL A 141 -10.47 -2.90 -5.64
C VAL A 141 -9.62 -2.53 -6.85
N ASP A 142 -8.50 -1.85 -6.65
CA ASP A 142 -7.53 -1.49 -7.71
C ASP A 142 -6.25 -2.32 -7.68
N GLY A 143 -5.95 -3.00 -6.59
CA GLY A 143 -4.76 -3.82 -6.47
C GLY A 143 -4.60 -4.48 -5.12
N PHE A 144 -3.54 -5.27 -5.00
CA PHE A 144 -3.25 -6.04 -3.80
C PHE A 144 -1.81 -5.88 -3.34
N ILE A 145 -1.64 -5.94 -2.01
CA ILE A 145 -0.38 -6.18 -1.32
C ILE A 145 -0.51 -7.53 -0.61
N LEU A 146 0.29 -8.52 -1.01
CA LEU A 146 0.40 -9.83 -0.36
C LEU A 146 1.81 -9.96 0.20
N PRO A 147 2.05 -9.61 1.48
CA PRO A 147 3.41 -9.51 2.03
C PRO A 147 4.13 -10.85 2.16
N ASP A 148 3.38 -11.95 2.22
CA ASP A 148 3.88 -13.32 2.27
C ASP A 148 4.01 -14.00 0.89
N MET A 149 3.61 -13.31 -0.20
CA MET A 149 3.68 -13.87 -1.55
C MET A 149 5.11 -13.83 -2.08
N ASN A 150 5.69 -15.01 -2.28
CA ASN A 150 6.99 -15.14 -2.91
C ASN A 150 6.90 -14.82 -4.41
N ILE A 151 7.78 -13.95 -4.89
CA ILE A 151 7.81 -13.52 -6.29
C ILE A 151 8.01 -14.70 -7.27
N ASP A 152 8.70 -15.76 -6.84
CA ASP A 152 8.98 -16.91 -7.67
C ASP A 152 7.75 -17.84 -7.82
N GLU A 153 6.81 -17.78 -6.88
CA GLU A 153 5.56 -18.55 -6.85
C GLU A 153 4.34 -17.75 -7.36
N ALA A 154 4.52 -16.45 -7.62
CA ALA A 154 3.45 -15.52 -7.89
C ALA A 154 2.87 -15.58 -9.33
N HIS A 155 3.31 -16.50 -10.20
CA HIS A 155 2.93 -16.50 -11.62
C HIS A 155 1.41 -16.49 -11.85
N LEU A 156 0.68 -17.41 -11.18
CA LEU A 156 -0.77 -17.49 -11.32
C LEU A 156 -1.44 -16.21 -10.80
N TYR A 157 -0.99 -15.70 -9.65
CA TYR A 157 -1.52 -14.50 -9.05
C TYR A 157 -1.33 -13.28 -9.97
N ILE A 158 -0.11 -13.08 -10.50
CA ILE A 158 0.20 -11.97 -11.41
C ILE A 158 -0.67 -12.05 -12.67
N LYS A 159 -0.75 -13.23 -13.28
CA LYS A 159 -1.57 -13.45 -14.49
C LYS A 159 -3.02 -13.08 -14.24
N VAL A 160 -3.65 -13.67 -13.23
CA VAL A 160 -5.08 -13.48 -12.94
C VAL A 160 -5.38 -12.02 -12.53
N ALA A 161 -4.53 -11.39 -11.71
CA ALA A 161 -4.70 -9.99 -11.33
C ALA A 161 -4.56 -9.06 -12.54
N SER A 162 -3.57 -9.29 -13.40
CA SER A 162 -3.37 -8.52 -14.64
C SER A 162 -4.56 -8.64 -15.59
N GLU A 163 -5.05 -9.84 -15.86
CA GLU A 163 -6.25 -10.09 -16.68
C GLU A 163 -7.49 -9.38 -16.11
N ALA A 164 -7.57 -9.27 -14.78
CA ALA A 164 -8.63 -8.53 -14.10
C ALA A 164 -8.42 -7.01 -14.10
N GLY A 165 -7.26 -6.51 -14.50
CA GLY A 165 -6.89 -5.09 -14.43
C GLY A 165 -6.60 -4.61 -13.02
N LEU A 166 -6.07 -5.47 -12.14
CA LEU A 166 -5.71 -5.16 -10.76
C LEU A 166 -4.18 -5.17 -10.58
N ALA A 167 -3.69 -4.22 -9.79
CA ALA A 167 -2.27 -4.12 -9.49
C ALA A 167 -1.76 -5.24 -8.59
N THR A 168 -0.54 -5.69 -8.86
CA THR A 168 0.22 -6.58 -7.98
C THR A 168 1.41 -5.83 -7.40
N VAL A 169 1.26 -5.36 -6.17
CA VAL A 169 2.30 -4.61 -5.46
C VAL A 169 3.18 -5.59 -4.70
N PHE A 170 4.44 -5.69 -5.09
CA PHE A 170 5.41 -6.53 -4.39
C PHE A 170 6.32 -5.73 -3.47
N LEU A 171 6.84 -6.41 -2.45
CA LEU A 171 7.67 -5.84 -1.43
C LEU A 171 9.16 -6.06 -1.74
N ALA A 172 9.96 -5.03 -1.49
CA ALA A 172 11.41 -5.12 -1.46
C ALA A 172 11.95 -4.56 -0.14
N SER A 173 13.09 -5.07 0.30
CA SER A 173 13.79 -4.59 1.49
C SER A 173 15.14 -3.99 1.12
N PRO A 174 15.79 -3.23 2.01
CA PRO A 174 17.15 -2.72 1.81
C PRO A 174 18.16 -3.81 1.44
N ASN A 175 17.97 -5.01 1.98
CA ASN A 175 18.87 -6.16 1.79
C ASN A 175 18.51 -7.02 0.57
N THR A 176 17.46 -6.68 -0.19
CA THR A 176 17.10 -7.44 -1.39
C THR A 176 18.23 -7.42 -2.41
N LYS A 177 18.73 -8.60 -2.79
CA LYS A 177 19.84 -8.74 -3.78
C LYS A 177 19.43 -8.17 -5.14
N LYS A 178 20.41 -7.64 -5.91
CA LYS A 178 20.16 -6.94 -7.19
C LYS A 178 19.36 -7.76 -8.19
N ILE A 179 19.65 -9.05 -8.35
CA ILE A 179 18.95 -9.96 -9.28
C ILE A 179 17.48 -10.08 -8.86
N ARG A 180 17.22 -10.37 -7.57
CA ARG A 180 15.86 -10.50 -7.04
C ARG A 180 15.10 -9.18 -7.13
N LEU A 181 15.75 -8.05 -6.86
CA LEU A 181 15.14 -6.72 -6.98
C LEU A 181 14.69 -6.42 -8.41
N LYS A 182 15.50 -6.77 -9.43
CA LYS A 182 15.10 -6.65 -10.85
C LYS A 182 13.87 -7.52 -11.16
N SER A 183 13.84 -8.75 -10.65
CA SER A 183 12.67 -9.64 -10.81
C SER A 183 11.41 -9.05 -10.13
N ILE A 184 11.54 -8.50 -8.92
CA ILE A 184 10.44 -7.84 -8.22
C ILE A 184 9.94 -6.64 -9.03
N ILE A 185 10.84 -5.76 -9.49
CA ILE A 185 10.50 -4.58 -10.30
C ILE A 185 9.73 -4.98 -11.58
N SER A 186 10.20 -6.01 -12.29
CA SER A 186 9.58 -6.44 -13.57
C SER A 186 8.21 -7.08 -13.40
N LYS A 187 7.90 -7.61 -12.22
CA LYS A 187 6.65 -8.31 -11.92
C LYS A 187 5.67 -7.46 -11.09
N SER A 188 6.10 -6.30 -10.61
CA SER A 188 5.24 -5.37 -9.88
C SER A 188 4.43 -4.50 -10.83
N SER A 189 3.23 -4.14 -10.44
CA SER A 189 2.40 -3.14 -11.13
C SER A 189 1.75 -2.19 -10.10
N GLY A 190 1.37 -0.99 -10.55
CA GLY A 190 0.91 0.09 -9.68
C GLY A 190 2.07 0.81 -9.00
N PHE A 191 2.73 0.18 -8.06
CA PHE A 191 3.98 0.66 -7.45
C PHE A 191 4.79 -0.48 -6.83
N LEU A 192 6.07 -0.20 -6.55
CA LEU A 192 6.93 -1.06 -5.74
C LEU A 192 6.89 -0.60 -4.30
N TYR A 193 6.62 -1.50 -3.36
CA TYR A 193 6.63 -1.21 -1.94
C TYR A 193 8.03 -1.48 -1.35
N LEU A 194 8.77 -0.43 -1.00
CA LEU A 194 10.06 -0.54 -0.32
C LEU A 194 9.84 -0.47 1.18
N ILE A 195 10.05 -1.58 1.87
CA ILE A 195 10.06 -1.64 3.33
C ILE A 195 11.33 -0.93 3.83
N THR A 196 11.17 -0.07 4.82
CA THR A 196 12.31 0.60 5.47
C THR A 196 12.33 0.29 6.95
N VAL A 197 13.49 0.44 7.57
CA VAL A 197 13.62 0.31 9.02
C VAL A 197 13.96 1.67 9.57
N PHE A 198 13.01 2.31 10.27
CA PHE A 198 13.31 3.45 11.12
C PHE A 198 13.63 2.94 12.52
N GLY A 199 14.89 3.00 12.91
CA GLY A 199 15.31 2.61 14.26
C GLY A 199 14.73 3.53 15.33
N VAL A 200 14.27 2.96 16.43
CA VAL A 200 13.60 3.66 17.53
C VAL A 200 14.58 4.27 18.54
N THR A 201 15.89 3.92 18.47
CA THR A 201 16.90 4.36 19.46
C THR A 201 18.29 4.49 18.86
N GLY A 202 19.10 5.46 19.34
CA GLY A 202 20.57 5.65 19.17
C GLY A 202 21.23 5.52 17.78
N ALA A 203 20.75 4.59 16.96
CA ALA A 203 21.24 4.31 15.61
C ALA A 203 20.47 5.06 14.50
N GLN A 204 19.68 6.09 14.84
CA GLN A 204 18.73 6.76 13.94
C GLN A 204 19.37 7.31 12.65
N LYS A 205 20.57 7.91 12.74
CA LYS A 205 21.28 8.44 11.56
C LYS A 205 21.75 7.33 10.60
N SER A 206 22.22 6.19 11.11
CA SER A 206 22.68 5.07 10.28
C SER A 206 21.51 4.40 9.54
N PHE A 207 20.36 4.24 10.18
CA PHE A 207 19.13 3.71 9.55
C PHE A 207 18.54 4.66 8.52
N GLN A 208 18.58 5.96 8.77
CA GLN A 208 18.18 6.97 7.79
C GLN A 208 19.04 6.88 6.53
N ASN A 209 20.37 6.86 6.67
CA ASN A 209 21.28 6.74 5.54
C ASN A 209 21.06 5.45 4.73
N LEU A 210 20.82 4.32 5.40
CA LEU A 210 20.52 3.05 4.75
C LEU A 210 19.20 3.14 3.96
N THR A 211 18.18 3.78 4.53
CA THR A 211 16.89 4.00 3.87
C THR A 211 17.04 4.87 2.62
N ALA A 212 17.71 6.02 2.71
CA ALA A 212 17.94 6.90 1.56
C ALA A 212 18.76 6.20 0.46
N HIS A 213 19.81 5.45 0.85
CA HIS A 213 20.59 4.66 -0.10
C HIS A 213 19.71 3.62 -0.81
N SER A 214 18.84 2.94 -0.08
CA SER A 214 17.93 1.93 -0.63
C SER A 214 16.93 2.52 -1.61
N ILE A 215 16.34 3.68 -1.29
CA ILE A 215 15.43 4.40 -2.18
C ILE A 215 16.16 4.75 -3.49
N ARG A 216 17.31 5.41 -3.41
CA ARG A 216 18.12 5.79 -4.60
C ARG A 216 18.51 4.58 -5.43
N ARG A 217 18.92 3.47 -4.78
CA ARG A 217 19.25 2.22 -5.45
C ARG A 217 18.07 1.63 -6.21
N VAL A 218 16.89 1.56 -5.58
CA VAL A 218 15.67 1.04 -6.20
C VAL A 218 15.23 1.94 -7.34
N LYS A 219 15.21 3.25 -7.16
CA LYS A 219 14.89 4.23 -8.21
C LYS A 219 15.80 4.10 -9.43
N ARG A 220 17.11 3.93 -9.22
CA ARG A 220 18.07 3.72 -10.31
C ARG A 220 17.78 2.41 -11.07
N LEU A 221 17.45 1.34 -10.38
CA LEU A 221 17.18 0.05 -11.00
C LEU A 221 15.80 -0.01 -11.67
N SER A 222 14.82 0.70 -11.15
CA SER A 222 13.48 0.78 -11.76
C SER A 222 13.45 1.67 -13.01
N GLY A 223 14.41 2.59 -13.16
CA GLY A 223 14.49 3.47 -14.31
C GLY A 223 13.20 4.25 -14.57
N SER A 224 12.52 4.66 -13.52
CA SER A 224 11.20 5.35 -13.56
C SER A 224 10.06 4.52 -14.17
N LYS A 225 10.24 3.22 -14.41
CA LYS A 225 9.21 2.33 -14.96
C LYS A 225 8.07 2.08 -13.98
N ILE A 226 8.34 2.16 -12.69
CA ILE A 226 7.35 1.95 -11.63
C ILE A 226 7.60 2.93 -10.48
N PRO A 227 6.55 3.55 -9.90
CA PRO A 227 6.69 4.37 -8.70
C PRO A 227 7.26 3.57 -7.53
N VAL A 228 8.09 4.20 -6.71
CA VAL A 228 8.66 3.61 -5.50
C VAL A 228 7.99 4.24 -4.29
N VAL A 229 7.24 3.44 -3.56
CA VAL A 229 6.53 3.86 -2.34
C VAL A 229 7.23 3.25 -1.13
N VAL A 230 7.39 4.06 -0.10
CA VAL A 230 8.12 3.70 1.11
C VAL A 230 7.16 3.58 2.28
N GLY A 231 7.26 2.50 3.02
CA GLY A 231 6.49 2.30 4.24
C GLY A 231 7.35 1.74 5.37
N PHE A 232 6.81 1.74 6.57
CA PHE A 232 7.40 1.37 7.85
C PHE A 232 8.02 2.54 8.63
N GLY A 233 7.53 2.70 9.87
CA GLY A 233 8.08 3.64 10.84
C GLY A 233 7.85 5.13 10.55
N ILE A 234 7.00 5.47 9.58
CA ILE A 234 6.67 6.85 9.23
C ILE A 234 5.57 7.35 10.17
N SER A 235 5.93 8.30 11.04
CA SER A 235 5.03 8.82 12.07
C SER A 235 5.07 10.35 12.22
N LYS A 236 5.94 11.03 11.44
CA LYS A 236 6.11 12.49 11.50
C LYS A 236 6.31 13.08 10.10
N PRO A 237 5.93 14.33 9.85
CA PRO A 237 6.17 15.02 8.58
C PRO A 237 7.64 15.04 8.14
N GLU A 238 8.59 15.10 9.09
CA GLU A 238 10.02 15.07 8.82
C GLU A 238 10.44 13.75 8.18
N HIS A 239 9.86 12.63 8.60
CA HIS A 239 10.11 11.32 7.99
C HIS A 239 9.64 11.31 6.54
N VAL A 240 8.47 11.89 6.25
CA VAL A 240 7.94 12.01 4.89
C VAL A 240 8.89 12.84 4.03
N ARG A 241 9.29 14.05 4.47
CA ARG A 241 10.23 14.90 3.73
C ARG A 241 11.55 14.17 3.44
N TYR A 242 12.07 13.45 4.43
CA TYR A 242 13.30 12.68 4.27
C TYR A 242 13.20 11.61 3.16
N MET A 243 12.09 10.85 3.12
CA MET A 243 11.87 9.83 2.08
C MET A 243 11.75 10.43 0.69
N ILE A 244 11.02 11.54 0.57
CA ILE A 244 10.79 12.24 -0.68
C ILE A 244 12.09 12.83 -1.21
N ASN A 245 12.90 13.46 -0.37
CA ASN A 245 14.23 13.99 -0.74
C ASN A 245 15.20 12.88 -1.15
N ALA A 246 15.00 11.66 -0.67
CA ALA A 246 15.74 10.49 -1.14
C ALA A 246 15.25 9.95 -2.50
N GLY A 247 14.12 10.44 -3.02
CA GLY A 247 13.57 10.10 -4.34
C GLY A 247 12.34 9.17 -4.31
N ALA A 248 11.69 8.97 -3.17
CA ALA A 248 10.43 8.23 -3.10
C ALA A 248 9.32 8.96 -3.88
N ASP A 249 8.44 8.18 -4.51
CA ASP A 249 7.26 8.69 -5.22
C ASP A 249 6.00 8.69 -4.33
N GLY A 250 6.07 8.06 -3.16
CA GLY A 250 5.01 8.05 -2.18
C GLY A 250 5.44 7.43 -0.87
N VAL A 251 4.58 7.58 0.12
CA VAL A 251 4.76 7.01 1.47
C VAL A 251 3.48 6.33 1.94
N ILE A 252 3.63 5.24 2.71
CA ILE A 252 2.52 4.55 3.38
C ILE A 252 2.61 4.82 4.87
N ILE A 253 1.49 5.27 5.44
CA ILE A 253 1.35 5.50 6.88
C ILE A 253 0.31 4.53 7.43
N ALA A 254 0.75 3.64 8.31
CA ALA A 254 -0.08 2.59 8.90
C ALA A 254 -0.18 2.72 10.42
N SER A 255 0.81 2.25 11.16
CA SER A 255 0.77 2.15 12.61
C SER A 255 0.45 3.48 13.32
N ALA A 256 1.00 4.59 12.83
CA ALA A 256 0.75 5.90 13.43
C ALA A 256 -0.74 6.32 13.39
N ILE A 257 -1.45 5.99 12.30
CA ILE A 257 -2.91 6.21 12.21
C ILE A 257 -3.64 5.29 13.20
N LEU A 258 -3.26 4.01 13.25
CA LEU A 258 -3.89 3.04 14.15
C LEU A 258 -3.62 3.38 15.63
N ASP A 259 -2.45 3.90 15.97
CA ASP A 259 -2.13 4.36 17.33
C ASP A 259 -2.97 5.57 17.73
N ILE A 260 -3.22 6.53 16.82
CA ILE A 260 -4.15 7.64 17.06
C ILE A 260 -5.56 7.11 17.30
N ILE A 261 -6.03 6.16 16.50
CA ILE A 261 -7.34 5.53 16.68
C ILE A 261 -7.40 4.86 18.04
N LYS A 262 -6.45 3.99 18.36
CA LYS A 262 -6.38 3.24 19.63
C LYS A 262 -6.43 4.17 20.85
N SER A 263 -5.64 5.23 20.82
CA SER A 263 -5.52 6.16 21.95
C SER A 263 -6.73 7.08 22.10
N ASN A 264 -7.64 7.11 21.11
CA ASN A 264 -8.77 8.07 21.09
C ASN A 264 -10.13 7.41 20.77
N LEU A 265 -10.29 6.11 20.96
CA LEU A 265 -11.52 5.37 20.62
C LEU A 265 -12.79 5.94 21.20
N LYS A 266 -12.73 6.50 22.41
CA LYS A 266 -13.87 7.11 23.10
C LYS A 266 -13.93 8.64 22.97
N SER A 267 -12.98 9.25 22.25
CA SER A 267 -12.90 10.69 22.13
C SER A 267 -13.79 11.20 20.99
N PRO A 268 -14.65 12.20 21.23
CA PRO A 268 -15.42 12.84 20.17
C PRO A 268 -14.53 13.58 19.16
N THR A 269 -13.26 13.82 19.49
CA THR A 269 -12.30 14.54 18.64
C THR A 269 -11.41 13.59 17.82
N LEU A 270 -11.67 12.27 17.82
CA LEU A 270 -10.86 11.31 17.06
C LEU A 270 -10.69 11.72 15.59
N GLY A 271 -11.79 12.04 14.91
CA GLY A 271 -11.75 12.47 13.51
C GLY A 271 -10.90 13.73 13.28
N LEU A 272 -10.98 14.71 14.19
CA LEU A 272 -10.17 15.93 14.11
C LEU A 272 -8.67 15.63 14.28
N LYS A 273 -8.30 14.74 15.20
CA LYS A 273 -6.91 14.35 15.45
C LYS A 273 -6.32 13.63 14.23
N ILE A 274 -7.07 12.69 13.65
CA ILE A 274 -6.66 11.99 12.42
C ILE A 274 -6.52 12.97 11.27
N LYS A 275 -7.50 13.86 11.08
CA LYS A 275 -7.48 14.88 10.04
C LYS A 275 -6.22 15.75 10.14
N SER A 276 -5.97 16.35 11.30
CA SER A 276 -4.80 17.21 11.53
C SER A 276 -3.48 16.46 11.28
N PHE A 277 -3.38 15.20 11.74
CA PHE A 277 -2.21 14.38 11.51
C PHE A 277 -1.97 14.12 10.01
N VAL A 278 -3.01 13.71 9.28
CA VAL A 278 -2.91 13.39 7.84
C VAL A 278 -2.66 14.65 7.01
N GLU A 279 -3.27 15.78 7.33
CA GLU A 279 -2.99 17.07 6.68
C GLU A 279 -1.52 17.49 6.84
N GLY A 280 -0.94 17.30 8.02
CA GLY A 280 0.48 17.53 8.26
C GLY A 280 1.39 16.63 7.41
N MET A 281 1.03 15.34 7.27
CA MET A 281 1.74 14.41 6.40
C MET A 281 1.57 14.77 4.92
N LYS A 282 0.36 15.18 4.51
CA LYS A 282 0.07 15.58 3.12
C LYS A 282 0.86 16.83 2.71
N THR A 283 0.94 17.82 3.60
CA THR A 283 1.76 18.99 3.36
C THR A 283 3.22 18.63 3.12
N ALA A 284 3.75 17.67 3.87
CA ALA A 284 5.10 17.16 3.66
C ALA A 284 5.28 16.44 2.31
N CYS A 285 4.22 15.84 1.75
CA CYS A 285 4.24 15.20 0.43
C CYS A 285 4.26 16.20 -0.75
N GLN A 286 3.94 17.46 -0.52
CA GLN A 286 3.87 18.50 -1.56
C GLN A 286 5.21 19.18 -1.84
N SER A 287 6.21 18.98 -0.98
CA SER A 287 7.51 19.66 -1.06
C SER A 287 8.58 18.70 -1.62
N LYS A 288 8.61 18.46 -2.94
CA LYS A 288 9.88 18.09 -3.57
C LYS A 288 10.69 19.38 -3.68
N ASN A 289 11.50 19.69 -2.66
CA ASN A 289 12.53 20.70 -2.84
C ASN A 289 13.48 20.22 -3.94
N LEU A 290 13.55 20.97 -5.03
CA LEU A 290 14.53 20.88 -6.09
C LEU A 290 15.94 21.06 -5.53
#